data_71c8ee7354dcd6176ffcd8e78dab8197
#
_entry.id   71c8ee7354dcd6176ffcd8e78dab8197
#
_cell.length_a   1.000
_cell.length_b   1.000
_cell.length_c   1.000
_cell.angle_alpha   90.00
_cell.angle_beta   90.00
_cell.angle_gamma   90.00
#
_symmetry.space_group_name_H-M   'P 1'
#
loop_
_entity.id
_entity.type
_entity.pdbx_description
1 polymer ?
#
loop_
_entity_poly.entity_id
_entity_poly.type
_entity_poly.pdbx_seq_one_letter_code
_entity_poly.pdbx_strand_id
1 'polypeptide(L)'
;MAKFMFVQFSLMAEITDADALREAALQKFDAADMTSDDHPDTADWHASEEGQEERRQVATQDVDALNQFVDPFKASGLLDGVPGVKAVILGSSVGELEGTTQDEARDAWAERKGITWWPEARDAELAREHREGIT
;
A
#
# COMPACT_ATOMS: atom_id res chain seq x y z
N MET A 1 -21.45 10.29 -22.07
CA MET A 1 -21.13 10.81 -20.75
C MET A 1 -20.30 9.79 -19.97
N ALA A 2 -19.20 10.22 -19.38
CA ALA A 2 -18.34 9.32 -18.62
C ALA A 2 -18.95 9.04 -17.24
N LYS A 3 -18.74 7.81 -16.77
CA LYS A 3 -19.11 7.36 -15.42
C LYS A 3 -17.85 6.93 -14.71
N PHE A 4 -17.67 7.36 -13.48
CA PHE A 4 -16.47 7.04 -12.70
C PHE A 4 -16.82 6.11 -11.55
N MET A 5 -15.96 5.12 -11.33
CA MET A 5 -16.09 4.18 -10.23
C MET A 5 -14.79 4.15 -9.42
N PHE A 6 -14.91 3.96 -8.14
CA PHE A 6 -13.78 3.84 -7.22
C PHE A 6 -13.48 2.34 -7.00
N VAL A 7 -12.21 1.97 -7.20
CA VAL A 7 -11.76 0.60 -6.97
C VAL A 7 -10.70 0.62 -5.86
N GLN A 8 -10.91 -0.16 -4.84
CA GLN A 8 -9.99 -0.25 -3.71
C GLN A 8 -9.79 -1.72 -3.31
N PHE A 9 -8.56 -2.08 -2.99
CA PHE A 9 -8.25 -3.37 -2.39
C PHE A 9 -7.20 -3.16 -1.29
N SER A 10 -7.10 -4.12 -0.39
CA SER A 10 -6.16 -4.07 0.72
C SER A 10 -5.32 -5.34 0.78
N LEU A 11 -4.05 -5.18 1.07
CA LEU A 11 -3.11 -6.26 1.30
C LEU A 11 -2.56 -6.14 2.71
N MET A 12 -2.38 -7.29 3.36
CA MET A 12 -1.66 -7.36 4.63
C MET A 12 -0.28 -7.96 4.36
N ALA A 13 0.76 -7.25 4.77
CA ALA A 13 2.13 -7.72 4.66
C ALA A 13 2.66 -8.10 6.05
N GLU A 14 3.21 -9.29 6.17
CA GLU A 14 3.90 -9.71 7.37
C GLU A 14 5.39 -9.42 7.23
N ILE A 15 5.95 -8.66 8.16
CA ILE A 15 7.39 -8.37 8.17
C ILE A 15 8.08 -9.52 8.88
N THR A 16 8.68 -10.41 8.11
CA THR A 16 9.37 -11.61 8.65
C THR A 16 10.81 -11.36 9.05
N ASP A 17 11.44 -10.32 8.48
CA ASP A 17 12.80 -9.89 8.79
C ASP A 17 12.90 -8.39 8.54
N ALA A 18 12.78 -7.62 9.62
CA ALA A 18 12.80 -6.16 9.53
C ALA A 18 14.13 -5.60 9.05
N ASP A 19 15.25 -6.22 9.45
CA ASP A 19 16.58 -5.76 9.03
C ASP A 19 16.77 -5.97 7.53
N ALA A 20 16.34 -7.11 7.00
CA ALA A 20 16.40 -7.40 5.58
C ALA A 20 15.54 -6.42 4.76
N LEU A 21 14.34 -6.11 5.26
CA LEU A 21 13.46 -5.13 4.61
C LEU A 21 14.12 -3.75 4.56
N ARG A 22 14.63 -3.26 5.67
CA ARG A 22 15.24 -1.93 5.75
C ARG A 22 16.51 -1.83 4.89
N GLU A 23 17.34 -2.87 4.88
CA GLU A 23 18.53 -2.92 4.02
C GLU A 23 18.15 -2.85 2.53
N ALA A 24 17.19 -3.67 2.11
CA ALA A 24 16.72 -3.65 0.73
C ALA A 24 16.09 -2.31 0.36
N ALA A 25 15.34 -1.70 1.29
CA ALA A 25 14.71 -0.40 1.07
C ALA A 25 15.76 0.72 0.93
N LEU A 26 16.82 0.68 1.74
CA LEU A 26 17.92 1.65 1.62
C LEU A 26 18.64 1.52 0.28
N GLN A 27 18.89 0.31 -0.20
CA GLN A 27 19.50 0.11 -1.50
C GLN A 27 18.64 0.71 -2.60
N LYS A 28 17.33 0.51 -2.53
CA LYS A 28 16.40 1.07 -3.50
C LYS A 28 16.33 2.59 -3.41
N PHE A 29 16.29 3.13 -2.20
CA PHE A 29 16.28 4.58 -1.95
C PHE A 29 17.56 5.24 -2.50
N ASP A 30 18.72 4.69 -2.19
CA ASP A 30 20.01 5.24 -2.59
C ASP A 30 20.21 5.21 -4.12
N ALA A 31 19.57 4.25 -4.81
CA ALA A 31 19.62 4.13 -6.27
C ALA A 31 18.57 4.97 -6.99
N ALA A 32 17.61 5.56 -6.27
CA ALA A 32 16.51 6.31 -6.88
C ALA A 32 16.99 7.69 -7.36
N ASP A 33 16.49 8.09 -8.52
CA ASP A 33 16.68 9.44 -9.06
C ASP A 33 15.67 10.36 -8.38
N MET A 34 16.15 11.20 -7.46
CA MET A 34 15.34 12.13 -6.69
C MET A 34 15.78 13.55 -6.94
N THR A 35 14.81 14.43 -7.17
CA THR A 35 15.07 15.86 -7.39
C THR A 35 13.98 16.69 -6.73
N SER A 36 14.31 17.95 -6.44
CA SER A 36 13.34 18.94 -5.99
C SER A 36 13.66 20.28 -6.63
N ASP A 37 12.79 21.27 -6.44
CA ASP A 37 13.03 22.61 -6.98
C ASP A 37 14.31 23.23 -6.41
N ASP A 38 14.60 22.97 -5.12
CA ASP A 38 15.82 23.46 -4.46
C ASP A 38 17.06 22.61 -4.77
N HIS A 39 16.87 21.34 -5.15
CA HIS A 39 17.92 20.38 -5.44
C HIS A 39 17.60 19.62 -6.73
N PRO A 40 17.87 20.26 -7.91
CA PRO A 40 17.55 19.66 -9.21
C PRO A 40 18.45 18.51 -9.63
N ASP A 41 19.55 18.29 -8.92
CA ASP A 41 20.50 17.19 -9.15
C ASP A 41 20.28 16.09 -8.11
N THR A 42 20.24 14.82 -8.56
CA THR A 42 19.99 13.67 -7.69
C THR A 42 21.02 13.55 -6.57
N ALA A 43 22.31 13.75 -6.88
CA ALA A 43 23.36 13.68 -5.86
C ALA A 43 23.18 14.79 -4.81
N ASP A 44 22.85 16.00 -5.24
CA ASP A 44 22.60 17.13 -4.35
C ASP A 44 21.39 16.88 -3.47
N TRP A 45 20.32 16.31 -4.04
CA TRP A 45 19.11 15.99 -3.26
C TRP A 45 19.43 14.96 -2.16
N HIS A 46 20.14 13.87 -2.49
CA HIS A 46 20.54 12.86 -1.52
C HIS A 46 21.44 13.42 -0.43
N ALA A 47 22.29 14.39 -0.75
CA ALA A 47 23.16 15.06 0.23
C ALA A 47 22.45 16.13 1.06
N SER A 48 21.27 16.57 0.65
CA SER A 48 20.51 17.61 1.35
C SER A 48 19.97 17.12 2.70
N GLU A 49 19.56 18.07 3.55
CA GLU A 49 18.92 17.73 4.84
C GLU A 49 17.63 16.93 4.61
N GLU A 50 16.84 17.30 3.61
CA GLU A 50 15.62 16.59 3.22
C GLU A 50 15.93 15.14 2.83
N GLY A 51 16.90 14.93 1.97
CA GLY A 51 17.31 13.60 1.52
C GLY A 51 17.83 12.74 2.65
N GLN A 52 18.65 13.31 3.54
CA GLN A 52 19.20 12.61 4.70
C GLN A 52 18.11 12.26 5.72
N GLU A 53 17.13 13.13 5.92
CA GLU A 53 16.01 12.87 6.81
C GLU A 53 15.13 11.73 6.27
N GLU A 54 14.80 11.75 4.99
CA GLU A 54 14.04 10.67 4.36
C GLU A 54 14.79 9.34 4.41
N ARG A 55 16.09 9.37 4.18
CA ARG A 55 16.94 8.19 4.29
C ARG A 55 16.90 7.61 5.70
N ARG A 56 16.95 8.45 6.71
CA ARG A 56 16.87 8.00 8.11
C ARG A 56 15.53 7.35 8.41
N GLN A 57 14.43 7.90 7.91
CA GLN A 57 13.11 7.31 8.07
C GLN A 57 13.03 5.93 7.43
N VAL A 58 13.56 5.77 6.22
CA VAL A 58 13.63 4.46 5.55
C VAL A 58 14.47 3.47 6.34
N ALA A 59 15.57 3.94 6.94
CA ALA A 59 16.48 3.09 7.72
C ALA A 59 15.91 2.65 9.07
N THR A 60 14.96 3.40 9.63
CA THR A 60 14.49 3.18 11.01
C THR A 60 13.01 2.85 11.13
N GLN A 61 12.19 3.12 10.11
CA GLN A 61 10.74 2.93 10.15
C GLN A 61 10.31 1.87 9.14
N ASP A 62 9.71 0.78 9.61
CA ASP A 62 9.27 -0.31 8.72
C ASP A 62 8.21 0.14 7.72
N VAL A 63 7.33 1.07 8.11
CA VAL A 63 6.32 1.65 7.20
C VAL A 63 7.00 2.36 6.03
N ASP A 64 7.99 3.20 6.32
CA ASP A 64 8.71 3.94 5.28
C ASP A 64 9.56 3.01 4.41
N ALA A 65 10.15 1.98 5.02
CA ALA A 65 10.90 0.96 4.29
C ALA A 65 9.99 0.19 3.31
N LEU A 66 8.84 -0.29 3.79
CA LEU A 66 7.90 -1.02 2.96
C LEU A 66 7.33 -0.14 1.84
N ASN A 67 7.11 1.14 2.12
CA ASN A 67 6.57 2.08 1.15
C ASN A 67 7.49 2.24 -0.08
N GLN A 68 8.80 1.97 0.05
CA GLN A 68 9.72 2.00 -1.08
C GLN A 68 9.36 0.97 -2.16
N PHE A 69 8.64 -0.09 -1.79
CA PHE A 69 8.26 -1.18 -2.69
C PHE A 69 6.81 -1.09 -3.18
N VAL A 70 6.03 -0.14 -2.67
CA VAL A 70 4.64 0.05 -3.11
C VAL A 70 4.62 0.95 -4.32
N ASP A 71 4.22 0.38 -5.46
CA ASP A 71 4.15 1.10 -6.73
C ASP A 71 2.70 1.16 -7.22
N PRO A 72 2.04 2.32 -7.08
CA PRO A 72 0.65 2.46 -7.51
C PRO A 72 0.48 2.32 -9.03
N PHE A 73 1.53 2.59 -9.83
CA PHE A 73 1.46 2.41 -11.27
C PHE A 73 1.32 0.95 -11.66
N LYS A 74 1.95 0.04 -10.90
CA LYS A 74 1.77 -1.40 -11.11
C LYS A 74 0.36 -1.85 -10.71
N ALA A 75 -0.16 -1.28 -9.63
CA ALA A 75 -1.53 -1.59 -9.18
C ALA A 75 -2.57 -1.18 -10.21
N SER A 76 -2.40 -0.04 -10.89
CA SER A 76 -3.32 0.41 -11.93
C SER A 76 -3.38 -0.54 -13.13
N GLY A 77 -2.33 -1.33 -13.34
CA GLY A 77 -2.25 -2.35 -14.39
C GLY A 77 -3.28 -3.46 -14.24
N LEU A 78 -3.91 -3.62 -13.07
CA LEU A 78 -4.96 -4.62 -12.86
C LEU A 78 -6.16 -4.43 -13.79
N LEU A 79 -6.37 -3.20 -14.26
CA LEU A 79 -7.48 -2.87 -15.17
C LEU A 79 -7.04 -2.72 -16.62
N ASP A 80 -5.77 -2.94 -16.92
CA ASP A 80 -5.26 -2.88 -18.28
C ASP A 80 -5.88 -4.01 -19.11
N GLY A 81 -6.30 -3.65 -20.31
CA GLY A 81 -6.94 -4.63 -21.21
C GLY A 81 -8.41 -4.91 -20.92
N VAL A 82 -9.00 -4.28 -19.89
CA VAL A 82 -10.45 -4.38 -19.69
C VAL A 82 -11.16 -3.46 -20.67
N PRO A 83 -11.97 -4.01 -21.60
CA PRO A 83 -12.64 -3.19 -22.60
C PRO A 83 -13.53 -2.12 -21.97
N GLY A 84 -13.41 -0.89 -22.48
CA GLY A 84 -14.24 0.22 -22.01
C GLY A 84 -13.79 0.87 -20.70
N VAL A 85 -12.63 0.49 -20.18
CA VAL A 85 -12.13 0.99 -18.90
C VAL A 85 -10.77 1.68 -19.07
N LYS A 86 -10.63 2.83 -18.43
CA LYS A 86 -9.35 3.54 -18.29
C LYS A 86 -9.11 3.80 -16.81
N ALA A 87 -8.01 3.29 -16.27
CA ALA A 87 -7.65 3.51 -14.88
C ALA A 87 -6.85 4.80 -14.69
N VAL A 88 -7.14 5.51 -13.62
CA VAL A 88 -6.40 6.69 -13.20
C VAL A 88 -6.00 6.49 -11.74
N ILE A 89 -4.72 6.70 -11.44
CA ILE A 89 -4.18 6.53 -10.09
C ILE A 89 -4.64 7.70 -9.21
N LEU A 90 -5.24 7.37 -8.07
CA LEU A 90 -5.63 8.38 -7.08
C LEU A 90 -4.63 8.46 -5.93
N GLY A 91 -4.00 7.33 -5.57
CA GLY A 91 -3.00 7.31 -4.52
C GLY A 91 -2.76 5.93 -3.96
N SER A 92 -1.77 5.83 -3.09
CA SER A 92 -1.47 4.63 -2.32
C SER A 92 -0.98 5.04 -0.94
N SER A 93 -1.13 4.14 0.04
CA SER A 93 -0.63 4.36 1.38
C SER A 93 -0.22 3.04 2.03
N VAL A 94 0.74 3.13 2.95
CA VAL A 94 1.17 2.03 3.81
C VAL A 94 0.93 2.46 5.25
N GLY A 95 0.35 1.59 6.04
CA GLY A 95 0.10 1.86 7.46
C GLY A 95 0.41 0.64 8.31
N GLU A 96 0.70 0.86 9.57
CA GLU A 96 0.96 -0.19 10.53
C GLU A 96 -0.35 -0.74 11.08
N LEU A 97 -0.41 -2.06 11.27
CA LEU A 97 -1.51 -2.75 11.94
C LEU A 97 -1.05 -3.22 13.31
N GLU A 98 -1.89 -3.02 14.32
CA GLU A 98 -1.62 -3.50 15.66
C GLU A 98 -1.72 -5.02 15.74
N GLY A 99 -0.88 -5.64 16.58
CA GLY A 99 -0.88 -7.07 16.80
C GLY A 99 0.44 -7.73 16.44
N THR A 100 0.61 -8.96 16.93
CA THR A 100 1.82 -9.76 16.70
C THR A 100 1.54 -11.03 15.90
N THR A 101 0.25 -11.33 15.64
CA THR A 101 -0.18 -12.45 14.81
C THR A 101 -0.98 -11.94 13.62
N GLN A 102 -1.11 -12.76 12.59
CA GLN A 102 -1.92 -12.41 11.42
C GLN A 102 -3.38 -12.15 11.81
N ASP A 103 -3.93 -12.96 12.71
CA ASP A 103 -5.32 -12.81 13.14
C ASP A 103 -5.53 -11.50 13.89
N GLU A 104 -4.61 -11.14 14.80
CA GLU A 104 -4.67 -9.87 15.51
C GLU A 104 -4.58 -8.68 14.55
N ALA A 105 -3.66 -8.71 13.61
CA ALA A 105 -3.49 -7.64 12.63
C ALA A 105 -4.72 -7.49 11.72
N ARG A 106 -5.31 -8.61 11.32
CA ARG A 106 -6.51 -8.65 10.50
C ARG A 106 -7.71 -8.09 11.25
N ASP A 107 -7.85 -8.42 12.53
CA ASP A 107 -8.90 -7.89 13.38
C ASP A 107 -8.74 -6.37 13.57
N ALA A 108 -7.51 -5.90 13.78
CA ALA A 108 -7.21 -4.47 13.90
C ALA A 108 -7.57 -3.72 12.62
N TRP A 109 -7.29 -4.29 11.45
CA TRP A 109 -7.67 -3.70 10.17
C TRP A 109 -9.18 -3.63 10.02
N ALA A 110 -9.89 -4.71 10.31
CA ALA A 110 -11.34 -4.78 10.21
C ALA A 110 -12.02 -3.76 11.13
N GLU A 111 -11.54 -3.63 12.37
CA GLU A 111 -12.03 -2.64 13.33
C GLU A 111 -11.82 -1.21 12.83
N ARG A 112 -10.63 -0.91 12.31
CA ARG A 112 -10.29 0.42 11.76
C ARG A 112 -11.20 0.79 10.59
N LYS A 113 -11.55 -0.17 9.74
CA LYS A 113 -12.42 0.04 8.58
C LYS A 113 -13.90 -0.05 8.92
N GLY A 114 -14.25 -0.54 10.11
CA GLY A 114 -15.65 -0.70 10.51
C GLY A 114 -16.36 -1.79 9.73
N ILE A 115 -15.63 -2.80 9.26
CA ILE A 115 -16.17 -3.90 8.47
C ILE A 115 -15.93 -5.23 9.15
N THR A 116 -16.77 -6.21 8.85
CA THR A 116 -16.59 -7.58 9.28
C THR A 116 -15.43 -8.22 8.52
N TRP A 117 -14.63 -8.99 9.23
CA TRP A 117 -13.51 -9.73 8.67
C TRP A 117 -13.95 -10.64 7.51
N TRP A 118 -13.09 -10.82 6.50
CA TRP A 118 -13.44 -11.45 5.23
C TRP A 118 -14.30 -12.71 5.30
N PRO A 119 -13.97 -13.78 6.08
CA PRO A 119 -14.81 -14.97 6.11
C PRO A 119 -16.22 -14.69 6.61
N GLU A 120 -16.37 -13.90 7.66
CA GLU A 120 -17.67 -13.53 8.24
C GLU A 120 -18.48 -12.65 7.27
N ALA A 121 -17.83 -11.72 6.61
CA ALA A 121 -18.47 -10.88 5.60
C ALA A 121 -18.96 -11.71 4.42
N ARG A 122 -18.17 -12.68 3.97
CA ARG A 122 -18.54 -13.58 2.89
C ARG A 122 -19.73 -14.45 3.26
N ASP A 123 -19.73 -15.01 4.47
CA ASP A 123 -20.84 -15.83 4.96
C ASP A 123 -22.13 -15.02 5.08
N ALA A 124 -22.04 -13.79 5.59
CA ALA A 124 -23.18 -12.88 5.69
C ALA A 124 -23.75 -12.53 4.31
N GLU A 125 -22.87 -12.30 3.32
CA GLU A 125 -23.27 -12.02 1.94
C GLU A 125 -23.98 -13.21 1.31
N LEU A 126 -23.45 -14.41 1.47
CA LEU A 126 -24.08 -15.64 0.95
C LEU A 126 -25.45 -15.89 1.60
N ALA A 127 -25.57 -15.66 2.91
CA ALA A 127 -26.86 -15.78 3.60
C ALA A 127 -27.87 -14.76 3.09
N ARG A 128 -27.45 -13.54 2.81
CA ARG A 128 -28.31 -12.51 2.22
C ARG A 128 -28.78 -12.89 0.82
N GLU A 129 -27.86 -13.33 -0.03
CA GLU A 129 -28.19 -13.77 -1.39
C GLU A 129 -29.21 -14.91 -1.39
N HIS A 130 -29.04 -15.85 -0.48
CA HIS A 130 -29.97 -16.98 -0.33
C HIS A 130 -31.38 -16.50 0.07
N ARG A 131 -31.47 -15.56 1.02
CA ARG A 131 -32.76 -15.00 1.47
C ARG A 131 -33.46 -14.22 0.37
N GLU A 132 -32.71 -13.54 -0.48
CA GLU A 132 -33.25 -12.74 -1.59
C GLU A 132 -33.51 -13.58 -2.84
N GLY A 133 -33.21 -14.89 -2.81
CA GLY A 133 -33.39 -15.78 -3.95
C GLY A 133 -32.39 -15.55 -5.06
N ILE A 134 -31.28 -14.90 -4.78
CA ILE A 134 -30.18 -14.67 -5.70
C ILE A 134 -29.17 -15.81 -5.51
N THR A 135 -29.01 -16.64 -6.49
CA THR A 135 -28.09 -17.79 -6.41
C THR A 135 -27.00 -17.73 -7.45
#